data_8478dd8d12ae5e4ba6f5e084e368cf26
#
_entry.id   8478dd8d12ae5e4ba6f5e084e368cf26
#
_cell.length_a   1.000
_cell.length_b   1.000
_cell.length_c   1.000
_cell.angle_alpha   90.00
_cell.angle_beta   90.00
_cell.angle_gamma   90.00
#
_symmetry.space_group_name_H-M   'P 1'
#
loop_
_entity.id
_entity.type
_entity.pdbx_description
1 polymer ?
#
loop_
_entity_poly.entity_id
_entity_poly.type
_entity_poly.pdbx_seq_one_letter_code
_entity_poly.pdbx_strand_id
1 'polypeptide(L)'
;MKRRQFLQGTAAGAVALAARPSRSAGSTSAEPANPDGTTGSLDPRDLLRVTDPGERRGDMLYRTLGRTGEKVSIIGLGGSHIGKPPVDPQMAVRLIHAALDRGINFLDNCWDYNGGQSELRMGTALSQGGYRQKAFLMTKIDGRTRTSAMQQLEESMKRLKTDHLDLVQFHEVLRFEDPDRIFGPDGAIEALVQARKDGKVRHIGFTGHKDPRIHLYMLDVAARHGFQFDSVQMPLNVMDAHFRSFGHLVVPVAVQQHIGVLGMKTFGDSVILKSGLPVTPIDMLHFSMNLPTSVIITGIDNEKVLDQAFEAARTFRPMDADQVAAIADKTRAYAMEGKYELFKTSNYFDTTAKHPDFLGGLTPGVEDLAPGPAT
;
A
#
# COMPACT_ATOMS: atom_id res chain seq x y z
N MET A 1 42.69 36.62 20.98
CA MET A 1 43.87 36.29 21.82
C MET A 1 43.94 34.80 22.05
N LYS A 2 45.13 34.26 21.65
CA LYS A 2 45.76 32.97 22.05
C LYS A 2 45.12 31.65 21.59
N ARG A 3 45.70 31.15 20.47
CA ARG A 3 45.95 29.74 20.16
C ARG A 3 46.77 29.06 21.26
N ARG A 4 46.58 27.75 21.47
CA ARG A 4 47.69 26.84 21.81
C ARG A 4 47.39 25.41 21.30
N GLN A 5 48.31 24.97 20.46
CA GLN A 5 48.63 23.62 20.02
C GLN A 5 49.09 22.75 21.19
N PHE A 6 48.92 21.44 21.10
CA PHE A 6 49.84 20.48 21.69
C PHE A 6 50.07 19.28 20.75
N LEU A 7 51.34 18.98 20.62
CA LEU A 7 51.97 18.03 19.71
C LEU A 7 52.24 16.68 20.39
N GLN A 8 52.16 15.63 19.58
CA GLN A 8 53.01 14.44 19.44
C GLN A 8 53.41 13.58 20.65
N GLY A 9 53.21 12.30 20.50
CA GLY A 9 53.94 11.22 21.18
C GLY A 9 53.93 9.95 20.32
N THR A 10 55.06 9.66 19.66
CA THR A 10 55.39 8.47 18.89
C THR A 10 55.78 7.33 19.83
N ALA A 11 55.30 6.11 19.60
CA ALA A 11 55.95 4.88 20.03
C ALA A 11 55.82 3.80 18.94
N ALA A 12 56.98 3.45 18.36
CA ALA A 12 57.16 2.36 17.42
C ALA A 12 57.21 1.03 18.18
N GLY A 13 56.41 0.08 17.73
CA GLY A 13 56.50 -1.35 18.13
C GLY A 13 56.50 -2.20 16.91
N ALA A 14 57.68 -2.74 16.57
CA ALA A 14 57.84 -3.71 15.47
C ALA A 14 57.29 -5.08 15.90
N VAL A 15 56.37 -5.66 15.14
CA VAL A 15 55.96 -7.08 15.25
C VAL A 15 56.13 -7.73 13.89
N ALA A 16 56.79 -8.87 13.92
CA ALA A 16 57.24 -9.65 12.79
C ALA A 16 56.11 -10.11 11.85
N LEU A 17 56.32 -9.98 10.52
CA LEU A 17 55.52 -10.60 9.48
C LEU A 17 55.79 -12.10 9.44
N ALA A 18 54.78 -12.90 9.77
CA ALA A 18 54.70 -14.29 9.35
C ALA A 18 53.95 -14.36 7.99
N ALA A 19 54.62 -14.80 6.96
CA ALA A 19 54.03 -15.00 5.62
C ALA A 19 52.96 -16.10 5.68
N ARG A 20 51.72 -15.76 5.29
CA ARG A 20 50.68 -16.72 4.95
C ARG A 20 50.59 -16.90 3.45
N PRO A 21 50.31 -18.13 2.94
CA PRO A 21 50.25 -18.39 1.51
C PRO A 21 49.05 -17.66 0.88
N SER A 22 49.31 -17.08 -0.30
CA SER A 22 48.33 -16.44 -1.18
C SER A 22 47.23 -17.43 -1.59
N ARG A 23 46.03 -17.25 -1.07
CA ARG A 23 44.82 -17.79 -1.71
C ARG A 23 44.51 -16.90 -2.90
N SER A 24 44.42 -17.51 -4.08
CA SER A 24 43.91 -16.89 -5.29
C SER A 24 42.59 -16.18 -5.02
N ALA A 25 42.55 -14.88 -5.25
CA ALA A 25 41.33 -14.11 -5.28
C ALA A 25 40.48 -14.62 -6.46
N GLY A 26 39.46 -15.43 -6.14
CA GLY A 26 38.37 -15.64 -7.07
C GLY A 26 37.74 -14.29 -7.32
N SER A 27 37.63 -13.88 -8.57
CA SER A 27 36.86 -12.71 -8.98
C SER A 27 35.40 -12.95 -8.60
N THR A 28 34.95 -12.41 -7.48
CA THR A 28 33.54 -12.23 -7.24
C THR A 28 33.12 -11.13 -8.20
N SER A 29 32.52 -11.51 -9.34
CA SER A 29 31.73 -10.61 -10.15
C SER A 29 30.70 -10.01 -9.22
N ALA A 30 30.78 -8.70 -8.96
CA ALA A 30 29.73 -8.00 -8.26
C ALA A 30 28.42 -8.25 -9.03
N GLU A 31 27.43 -8.84 -8.37
CA GLU A 31 26.10 -8.92 -8.96
C GLU A 31 25.67 -7.51 -9.40
N PRO A 32 25.11 -7.37 -10.60
CA PRO A 32 24.66 -6.06 -11.06
C PRO A 32 23.63 -5.53 -10.06
N ALA A 33 23.84 -4.30 -9.61
CA ALA A 33 22.87 -3.61 -8.78
C ALA A 33 21.52 -3.57 -9.50
N ASN A 34 20.44 -3.86 -8.78
CA ASN A 34 19.08 -3.76 -9.33
C ASN A 34 18.86 -2.35 -9.90
N PRO A 35 18.03 -2.19 -10.96
CA PRO A 35 17.75 -0.89 -11.58
C PRO A 35 17.23 0.18 -10.61
N ASP A 36 16.75 -0.23 -9.44
CA ASP A 36 16.26 0.64 -8.36
C ASP A 36 17.30 0.98 -7.29
N GLY A 37 18.56 0.54 -7.48
CA GLY A 37 19.65 0.79 -6.52
C GLY A 37 19.60 -0.07 -5.26
N THR A 38 18.73 -1.08 -5.20
CA THR A 38 18.73 -2.04 -4.09
C THR A 38 19.88 -3.03 -4.25
N THR A 39 20.63 -3.27 -3.18
CA THR A 39 21.64 -4.32 -3.12
C THR A 39 20.99 -5.55 -2.49
N GLY A 40 20.81 -6.61 -3.28
CA GLY A 40 20.24 -7.88 -2.83
C GLY A 40 19.52 -8.61 -3.95
N SER A 41 19.42 -9.92 -3.84
CA SER A 41 18.64 -10.72 -4.77
C SER A 41 17.16 -10.37 -4.66
N LEU A 42 16.51 -9.99 -5.77
CA LEU A 42 15.06 -9.96 -5.92
C LEU A 42 14.56 -11.35 -6.37
N ASP A 43 15.10 -12.43 -5.78
CA ASP A 43 14.59 -13.77 -6.07
C ASP A 43 13.17 -13.90 -5.54
N PRO A 44 12.18 -14.22 -6.39
CA PRO A 44 10.81 -14.43 -5.96
C PRO A 44 10.64 -15.53 -4.89
N ARG A 45 11.60 -16.43 -4.74
CA ARG A 45 11.61 -17.45 -3.68
C ARG A 45 11.78 -16.86 -2.29
N ASP A 46 12.38 -15.67 -2.19
CA ASP A 46 12.61 -14.96 -0.93
C ASP A 46 11.39 -14.17 -0.46
N LEU A 47 10.36 -14.04 -1.30
CA LEU A 47 9.09 -13.43 -0.89
C LEU A 47 8.50 -14.17 0.31
N LEU A 48 8.09 -13.42 1.32
CA LEU A 48 7.33 -13.99 2.42
C LEU A 48 6.01 -14.58 1.90
N ARG A 49 5.68 -15.76 2.41
CA ARG A 49 4.47 -16.49 2.04
C ARG A 49 3.58 -16.72 3.24
N VAL A 50 2.30 -16.71 3.01
CA VAL A 50 1.32 -17.09 4.03
C VAL A 50 1.43 -18.59 4.30
N THR A 51 1.48 -18.95 5.57
CA THR A 51 1.48 -20.37 6.03
C THR A 51 0.08 -20.82 6.45
N ASP A 52 -0.70 -19.90 7.03
CA ASP A 52 -2.10 -20.11 7.37
C ASP A 52 -2.99 -19.34 6.37
N PRO A 53 -3.78 -20.04 5.53
CA PRO A 53 -4.64 -19.38 4.55
C PRO A 53 -5.74 -18.53 5.19
N GLY A 54 -6.05 -18.72 6.48
CA GLY A 54 -7.13 -18.06 7.20
C GLY A 54 -8.34 -18.97 7.43
N GLU A 55 -9.35 -18.42 8.10
CA GLU A 55 -10.61 -19.09 8.42
C GLU A 55 -11.57 -19.05 7.22
N ARG A 56 -12.07 -20.21 6.80
CA ARG A 56 -13.05 -20.29 5.72
C ARG A 56 -14.48 -20.24 6.26
N ARG A 57 -15.29 -19.35 5.70
CA ARG A 57 -16.74 -19.25 5.94
C ARG A 57 -17.45 -19.24 4.58
N GLY A 58 -18.12 -20.34 4.23
CA GLY A 58 -18.65 -20.53 2.87
C GLY A 58 -17.54 -20.47 1.82
N ASP A 59 -17.72 -19.65 0.80
CA ASP A 59 -16.76 -19.47 -0.30
C ASP A 59 -15.64 -18.46 0.03
N MET A 60 -15.74 -17.72 1.16
CA MET A 60 -14.80 -16.67 1.52
C MET A 60 -13.80 -17.12 2.59
N LEU A 61 -12.55 -16.66 2.46
CA LEU A 61 -11.51 -16.74 3.47
C LEU A 61 -11.46 -15.43 4.25
N TYR A 62 -11.22 -15.53 5.57
CA TYR A 62 -11.03 -14.38 6.45
C TYR A 62 -9.68 -14.45 7.14
N ARG A 63 -8.99 -13.33 7.17
CA ARG A 63 -7.70 -13.17 7.87
C ARG A 63 -7.79 -12.07 8.91
N THR A 64 -6.88 -12.09 9.86
CA THR A 64 -6.78 -11.02 10.84
C THR A 64 -6.06 -9.82 10.22
N LEU A 65 -6.58 -8.62 10.44
CA LEU A 65 -5.94 -7.38 10.02
C LEU A 65 -4.84 -6.99 11.01
N GLY A 66 -3.64 -7.50 10.78
CA GLY A 66 -2.49 -7.23 11.65
C GLY A 66 -2.82 -7.49 13.13
N ARG A 67 -2.41 -6.54 14.01
CA ARG A 67 -2.66 -6.60 15.46
C ARG A 67 -4.05 -6.14 15.89
N THR A 68 -4.90 -5.68 14.97
CA THR A 68 -6.21 -5.08 15.32
C THR A 68 -7.21 -6.08 15.86
N GLY A 69 -7.03 -7.39 15.56
CA GLY A 69 -7.99 -8.44 15.89
C GLY A 69 -9.17 -8.55 14.92
N GLU A 70 -9.35 -7.57 14.02
CA GLU A 70 -10.44 -7.55 13.03
C GLU A 70 -10.30 -8.69 12.02
N LYS A 71 -11.41 -9.38 11.77
CA LYS A 71 -11.49 -10.43 10.74
C LYS A 71 -12.03 -9.83 9.44
N VAL A 72 -11.17 -9.74 8.44
CA VAL A 72 -11.49 -9.18 7.12
C VAL A 72 -11.46 -10.27 6.05
N SER A 73 -12.34 -10.14 5.06
CA SER A 73 -12.34 -11.05 3.90
C SER A 73 -11.07 -10.89 3.09
N ILE A 74 -10.52 -12.02 2.59
CA ILE A 74 -9.29 -12.01 1.78
C ILE A 74 -9.43 -11.18 0.49
N ILE A 75 -10.64 -11.04 -0.01
CA ILE A 75 -10.99 -10.11 -1.09
C ILE A 75 -11.68 -8.89 -0.47
N GLY A 76 -11.21 -7.70 -0.85
CA GLY A 76 -11.85 -6.41 -0.59
C GLY A 76 -12.43 -5.81 -1.86
N LEU A 77 -13.62 -5.20 -1.77
CA LEU A 77 -14.23 -4.48 -2.88
C LEU A 77 -13.61 -3.09 -3.01
N GLY A 78 -12.94 -2.82 -4.15
CA GLY A 78 -12.32 -1.53 -4.45
C GLY A 78 -13.32 -0.50 -4.95
N GLY A 79 -13.47 0.60 -4.23
CA GLY A 79 -14.45 1.65 -4.48
C GLY A 79 -14.23 2.46 -5.76
N SER A 80 -12.99 2.59 -6.24
CA SER A 80 -12.72 3.38 -7.44
C SER A 80 -13.55 2.93 -8.66
N HIS A 81 -13.72 1.62 -8.86
CA HIS A 81 -14.42 1.07 -10.01
C HIS A 81 -15.93 1.29 -9.96
N ILE A 82 -16.53 1.20 -8.78
CA ILE A 82 -18.00 1.41 -8.62
C ILE A 82 -18.41 2.87 -8.84
N GLY A 83 -17.48 3.82 -8.78
CA GLY A 83 -17.73 5.23 -9.05
C GLY A 83 -17.59 5.64 -10.52
N LYS A 84 -17.00 4.79 -11.37
CA LYS A 84 -16.70 5.08 -12.79
C LYS A 84 -17.85 4.67 -13.71
N PRO A 85 -18.04 5.34 -14.88
CA PRO A 85 -18.75 4.73 -15.99
C PRO A 85 -18.01 3.45 -16.45
N PRO A 86 -18.69 2.40 -16.89
CA PRO A 86 -20.12 2.27 -17.16
C PRO A 86 -20.99 1.83 -15.97
N VAL A 87 -20.44 1.74 -14.76
CA VAL A 87 -21.25 1.36 -13.58
C VAL A 87 -22.20 2.52 -13.24
N ASP A 88 -23.49 2.30 -13.39
CA ASP A 88 -24.49 3.26 -12.93
C ASP A 88 -24.73 3.15 -11.40
N PRO A 89 -25.39 4.14 -10.76
CA PRO A 89 -25.60 4.12 -9.31
C PRO A 89 -26.40 2.90 -8.82
N GLN A 90 -27.38 2.39 -9.58
CA GLN A 90 -28.15 1.23 -9.18
C GLN A 90 -27.34 -0.06 -9.28
N MET A 91 -26.54 -0.20 -10.34
CA MET A 91 -25.59 -1.31 -10.49
C MET A 91 -24.58 -1.31 -9.34
N ALA A 92 -24.03 -0.15 -8.97
CA ALA A 92 -23.11 -0.05 -7.83
C ALA A 92 -23.74 -0.57 -6.54
N VAL A 93 -24.98 -0.18 -6.24
CA VAL A 93 -25.72 -0.69 -5.07
C VAL A 93 -25.89 -2.20 -5.12
N ARG A 94 -26.33 -2.75 -6.28
CA ARG A 94 -26.50 -4.20 -6.43
C ARG A 94 -25.19 -4.96 -6.23
N LEU A 95 -24.08 -4.49 -6.82
CA LEU A 95 -22.75 -5.12 -6.69
C LEU A 95 -22.25 -5.10 -5.23
N ILE A 96 -22.43 -3.97 -4.52
CA ILE A 96 -22.03 -3.86 -3.11
C ILE A 96 -22.86 -4.82 -2.25
N HIS A 97 -24.19 -4.85 -2.43
CA HIS A 97 -25.07 -5.77 -1.71
C HIS A 97 -24.70 -7.22 -1.99
N ALA A 98 -24.54 -7.59 -3.27
CA ALA A 98 -24.16 -8.95 -3.66
C ALA A 98 -22.80 -9.37 -3.08
N ALA A 99 -21.83 -8.45 -3.05
CA ALA A 99 -20.52 -8.70 -2.45
C ALA A 99 -20.64 -8.99 -0.95
N LEU A 100 -21.38 -8.14 -0.20
CA LEU A 100 -21.58 -8.29 1.25
C LEU A 100 -22.39 -9.55 1.59
N ASP A 101 -23.45 -9.85 0.85
CA ASP A 101 -24.29 -11.04 1.07
C ASP A 101 -23.54 -12.35 0.82
N ARG A 102 -22.54 -12.33 -0.07
CA ARG A 102 -21.69 -13.49 -0.37
C ARG A 102 -20.44 -13.56 0.53
N GLY A 103 -20.20 -12.59 1.43
CA GLY A 103 -19.17 -12.66 2.45
C GLY A 103 -17.94 -11.77 2.25
N ILE A 104 -17.89 -10.92 1.21
CA ILE A 104 -16.92 -9.80 1.23
C ILE A 104 -17.38 -8.84 2.32
N ASN A 105 -16.52 -8.58 3.32
CA ASN A 105 -16.82 -7.58 4.34
C ASN A 105 -15.94 -6.34 4.26
N PHE A 106 -14.81 -6.38 3.53
CA PHE A 106 -13.89 -5.26 3.41
C PHE A 106 -14.24 -4.38 2.22
N LEU A 107 -14.59 -3.11 2.49
CA LEU A 107 -14.93 -2.11 1.48
C LEU A 107 -13.92 -0.98 1.51
N ASP A 108 -13.18 -0.83 0.41
CA ASP A 108 -12.17 0.22 0.20
C ASP A 108 -12.78 1.40 -0.55
N ASN A 109 -12.57 2.62 -0.07
CA ASN A 109 -12.92 3.84 -0.77
C ASN A 109 -11.82 4.92 -0.62
N CYS A 110 -12.08 6.12 -1.17
CA CYS A 110 -11.25 7.29 -1.02
C CYS A 110 -12.08 8.56 -1.24
N TRP A 111 -11.72 9.61 -0.53
CA TRP A 111 -12.35 10.92 -0.62
C TRP A 111 -12.38 11.48 -2.06
N ASP A 112 -11.29 11.30 -2.81
CA ASP A 112 -11.12 11.83 -4.17
C ASP A 112 -11.68 10.93 -5.28
N TYR A 113 -12.00 9.66 -4.98
CA TYR A 113 -12.39 8.72 -6.03
C TYR A 113 -13.60 9.20 -6.82
N ASN A 114 -13.35 9.50 -8.12
CA ASN A 114 -14.36 9.98 -9.07
C ASN A 114 -15.10 11.23 -8.56
N GLY A 115 -14.39 12.18 -7.95
CA GLY A 115 -14.98 13.38 -7.39
C GLY A 115 -15.99 13.11 -6.28
N GLY A 116 -15.73 12.09 -5.46
CA GLY A 116 -16.60 11.67 -4.34
C GLY A 116 -17.76 10.75 -4.75
N GLN A 117 -17.97 10.47 -6.05
CA GLN A 117 -19.05 9.61 -6.52
C GLN A 117 -18.95 8.18 -5.97
N SER A 118 -17.73 7.67 -5.77
CA SER A 118 -17.50 6.35 -5.19
C SER A 118 -18.06 6.25 -3.77
N GLU A 119 -17.78 7.24 -2.92
CA GLU A 119 -18.31 7.31 -1.56
C GLU A 119 -19.84 7.51 -1.53
N LEU A 120 -20.39 8.37 -2.38
CA LEU A 120 -21.84 8.59 -2.48
C LEU A 120 -22.59 7.30 -2.84
N ARG A 121 -22.11 6.52 -3.80
CA ARG A 121 -22.71 5.24 -4.21
C ARG A 121 -22.59 4.19 -3.08
N MET A 122 -21.42 4.09 -2.46
CA MET A 122 -21.19 3.19 -1.33
C MET A 122 -22.05 3.55 -0.14
N GLY A 123 -22.16 4.83 0.23
CA GLY A 123 -23.01 5.31 1.29
C GLY A 123 -24.49 5.04 1.02
N THR A 124 -24.93 5.14 -0.24
CA THR A 124 -26.29 4.78 -0.63
C THR A 124 -26.57 3.29 -0.45
N ALA A 125 -25.63 2.41 -0.81
CA ALA A 125 -25.78 0.98 -0.59
C ALA A 125 -25.79 0.63 0.89
N LEU A 126 -24.86 1.17 1.67
CA LEU A 126 -24.71 0.84 3.09
C LEU A 126 -25.82 1.36 3.98
N SER A 127 -26.51 2.46 3.59
CA SER A 127 -27.62 3.02 4.34
C SER A 127 -28.93 2.22 4.24
N GLN A 128 -28.96 1.14 3.47
CA GLN A 128 -30.12 0.29 3.24
C GLN A 128 -29.98 -1.02 4.03
N GLY A 129 -31.10 -1.58 4.50
CA GLY A 129 -31.23 -2.99 4.92
C GLY A 129 -30.21 -3.51 5.93
N GLY A 130 -29.56 -2.63 6.73
CA GLY A 130 -28.55 -3.08 7.72
C GLY A 130 -27.20 -3.47 7.12
N TYR A 131 -26.91 -3.06 5.89
CA TYR A 131 -25.65 -3.44 5.23
C TYR A 131 -24.39 -2.80 5.86
N ARG A 132 -24.51 -1.62 6.51
CA ARG A 132 -23.39 -1.00 7.23
C ARG A 132 -22.78 -1.93 8.27
N GLN A 133 -23.60 -2.68 9.01
CA GLN A 133 -23.16 -3.60 10.06
C GLN A 133 -22.42 -4.83 9.53
N LYS A 134 -22.57 -5.16 8.25
CA LYS A 134 -21.84 -6.24 7.60
C LYS A 134 -20.47 -5.82 7.10
N ALA A 135 -20.21 -4.49 7.02
CA ALA A 135 -19.03 -3.94 6.35
C ALA A 135 -17.95 -3.51 7.35
N PHE A 136 -16.71 -3.90 7.09
CA PHE A 136 -15.52 -3.21 7.52
C PHE A 136 -15.25 -2.10 6.49
N LEU A 137 -15.61 -0.88 6.83
CA LEU A 137 -15.62 0.27 5.92
C LEU A 137 -14.36 1.09 6.08
N MET A 138 -13.61 1.24 5.00
CA MET A 138 -12.48 2.16 4.97
C MET A 138 -12.64 3.26 3.92
N THR A 139 -12.00 4.40 4.19
CA THR A 139 -11.74 5.44 3.21
C THR A 139 -10.33 6.00 3.36
N LYS A 140 -9.96 6.93 2.50
CA LYS A 140 -8.64 7.57 2.48
C LYS A 140 -8.81 9.09 2.35
N ILE A 141 -7.83 9.82 2.88
CA ILE A 141 -7.74 11.28 2.80
C ILE A 141 -6.43 11.68 2.14
N ASP A 142 -6.46 12.74 1.34
CA ASP A 142 -5.30 13.27 0.61
C ASP A 142 -4.60 14.43 1.32
N GLY A 143 -5.31 15.12 2.22
CA GLY A 143 -4.80 16.27 2.95
C GLY A 143 -3.61 15.93 3.85
N ARG A 144 -2.56 16.76 3.78
CA ARG A 144 -1.35 16.62 4.63
C ARG A 144 -1.38 17.52 5.84
N THR A 145 -2.30 18.49 5.90
CA THR A 145 -2.49 19.35 7.08
C THR A 145 -3.65 18.85 7.92
N ARG A 146 -3.64 19.17 9.20
CA ARG A 146 -4.74 18.87 10.13
C ARG A 146 -6.09 19.38 9.61
N THR A 147 -6.13 20.63 9.12
CA THR A 147 -7.37 21.25 8.62
C THR A 147 -7.92 20.52 7.41
N SER A 148 -7.10 20.27 6.39
CA SER A 148 -7.55 19.56 5.17
C SER A 148 -7.95 18.12 5.46
N ALA A 149 -7.24 17.43 6.36
CA ALA A 149 -7.56 16.08 6.77
C ALA A 149 -8.90 15.99 7.51
N MET A 150 -9.18 16.92 8.42
CA MET A 150 -10.47 16.99 9.12
C MET A 150 -11.63 17.25 8.16
N GLN A 151 -11.48 18.23 7.25
CA GLN A 151 -12.49 18.54 6.26
C GLN A 151 -12.81 17.33 5.38
N GLN A 152 -11.79 16.69 4.83
CA GLN A 152 -11.97 15.53 3.96
C GLN A 152 -12.59 14.33 4.71
N LEU A 153 -12.22 14.11 5.96
CA LEU A 153 -12.83 13.08 6.80
C LEU A 153 -14.31 13.32 7.02
N GLU A 154 -14.71 14.55 7.36
CA GLU A 154 -16.11 14.93 7.59
C GLU A 154 -16.94 14.80 6.30
N GLU A 155 -16.39 15.22 5.17
CA GLU A 155 -17.03 15.04 3.87
C GLU A 155 -17.20 13.56 3.52
N SER A 156 -16.18 12.72 3.75
CA SER A 156 -16.26 11.27 3.54
C SER A 156 -17.34 10.62 4.39
N MET A 157 -17.39 10.93 5.68
CA MET A 157 -18.43 10.41 6.57
C MET A 157 -19.85 10.81 6.12
N LYS A 158 -20.02 12.06 5.67
CA LYS A 158 -21.29 12.54 5.10
C LYS A 158 -21.68 11.79 3.83
N ARG A 159 -20.75 11.62 2.87
CA ARG A 159 -20.98 10.89 1.61
C ARG A 159 -21.27 9.40 1.85
N LEU A 160 -20.54 8.79 2.77
CA LEU A 160 -20.69 7.39 3.18
C LEU A 160 -21.89 7.16 4.10
N LYS A 161 -22.56 8.22 4.58
CA LYS A 161 -23.75 8.19 5.46
C LYS A 161 -23.49 7.35 6.73
N THR A 162 -22.35 7.58 7.36
CA THR A 162 -21.93 6.83 8.55
C THR A 162 -21.41 7.78 9.63
N ASP A 163 -21.56 7.39 10.88
CA ASP A 163 -21.03 8.09 12.06
C ASP A 163 -19.64 7.62 12.45
N HIS A 164 -19.16 6.52 11.89
CA HIS A 164 -17.82 5.99 12.13
C HIS A 164 -17.26 5.23 10.92
N LEU A 165 -15.94 5.19 10.87
CA LEU A 165 -15.14 4.45 9.88
C LEU A 165 -14.28 3.41 10.59
N ASP A 166 -14.19 2.21 10.02
CA ASP A 166 -13.38 1.15 10.60
C ASP A 166 -11.88 1.42 10.37
N LEU A 167 -11.52 1.98 9.20
CA LEU A 167 -10.15 2.35 8.88
C LEU A 167 -10.11 3.63 8.04
N VAL A 168 -9.20 4.53 8.37
CA VAL A 168 -8.86 5.68 7.52
C VAL A 168 -7.37 5.64 7.18
N GLN A 169 -7.03 5.86 5.93
CA GLN A 169 -5.65 5.87 5.46
C GLN A 169 -5.26 7.24 4.89
N PHE A 170 -4.00 7.64 5.10
CA PHE A 170 -3.37 8.68 4.30
C PHE A 170 -3.17 8.13 2.89
N HIS A 171 -3.79 8.79 1.91
CA HIS A 171 -3.75 8.38 0.51
C HIS A 171 -2.49 8.87 -0.18
N GLU A 172 -2.01 8.09 -1.15
CA GLU A 172 -0.94 8.49 -2.07
C GLU A 172 0.29 9.11 -1.37
N VAL A 173 0.84 8.44 -0.34
CA VAL A 173 2.14 8.78 0.22
C VAL A 173 3.20 8.41 -0.83
N LEU A 174 3.52 9.36 -1.70
CA LEU A 174 4.29 9.16 -2.93
C LEU A 174 5.61 9.94 -2.97
N ARG A 175 5.84 10.83 -1.99
CA ARG A 175 7.01 11.70 -1.87
C ARG A 175 7.65 11.53 -0.51
N PHE A 176 8.96 11.73 -0.43
CA PHE A 176 9.67 11.64 0.86
C PHE A 176 9.25 12.75 1.84
N GLU A 177 8.78 13.90 1.35
CA GLU A 177 8.24 14.95 2.19
C GLU A 177 6.83 14.68 2.73
N ASP A 178 6.06 13.74 2.16
CA ASP A 178 4.72 13.41 2.66
C ASP A 178 4.71 12.96 4.12
N PRO A 179 5.59 12.02 4.56
CA PRO A 179 5.70 11.62 5.96
C PRO A 179 6.01 12.79 6.91
N ASP A 180 6.95 13.65 6.52
CA ASP A 180 7.35 14.79 7.35
C ASP A 180 6.23 15.81 7.51
N ARG A 181 5.43 16.03 6.47
CA ARG A 181 4.24 16.90 6.52
C ARG A 181 3.12 16.30 7.36
N ILE A 182 2.86 15.00 7.20
CA ILE A 182 1.80 14.30 7.95
C ILE A 182 2.08 14.32 9.45
N PHE A 183 3.35 14.17 9.86
CA PHE A 183 3.76 14.12 11.26
C PHE A 183 4.32 15.45 11.80
N GLY A 184 4.49 16.46 10.96
CA GLY A 184 4.95 17.79 11.36
C GLY A 184 3.91 18.58 12.16
N PRO A 185 4.27 19.82 12.57
CA PRO A 185 3.32 20.72 13.22
C PRO A 185 2.07 20.95 12.34
N ASP A 186 0.89 20.92 12.95
CA ASP A 186 -0.41 20.98 12.25
C ASP A 186 -0.56 19.92 11.16
N GLY A 187 0.14 18.81 11.28
CA GLY A 187 0.11 17.69 10.35
C GLY A 187 -1.17 16.88 10.43
N ALA A 188 -1.48 16.18 9.35
CA ALA A 188 -2.72 15.44 9.19
C ALA A 188 -2.90 14.31 10.22
N ILE A 189 -1.81 13.80 10.83
CA ILE A 189 -1.88 12.78 11.88
C ILE A 189 -2.67 13.25 13.09
N GLU A 190 -2.59 14.55 13.44
CA GLU A 190 -3.32 15.11 14.59
C GLU A 190 -4.84 14.98 14.40
N ALA A 191 -5.33 15.20 13.17
CA ALA A 191 -6.75 15.06 12.84
C ALA A 191 -7.23 13.62 13.03
N LEU A 192 -6.50 12.62 12.51
CA LEU A 192 -6.91 11.22 12.61
C LEU A 192 -6.77 10.68 14.04
N VAL A 193 -5.74 11.08 14.79
CA VAL A 193 -5.61 10.72 16.20
C VAL A 193 -6.75 11.32 17.03
N GLN A 194 -7.16 12.57 16.76
CA GLN A 194 -8.32 13.17 17.42
C GLN A 194 -9.61 12.43 17.02
N ALA A 195 -9.83 12.16 15.74
CA ALA A 195 -11.00 11.43 15.27
C ALA A 195 -11.11 10.02 15.88
N ARG A 196 -9.95 9.35 16.12
CA ARG A 196 -9.91 8.06 16.82
C ARG A 196 -10.31 8.19 18.30
N LYS A 197 -9.87 9.23 18.99
CA LYS A 197 -10.29 9.52 20.37
C LYS A 197 -11.79 9.82 20.47
N ASP A 198 -12.33 10.47 19.44
CA ASP A 198 -13.77 10.82 19.36
C ASP A 198 -14.64 9.64 18.92
N GLY A 199 -14.06 8.46 18.64
CA GLY A 199 -14.77 7.26 18.20
C GLY A 199 -15.23 7.29 16.74
N LYS A 200 -14.85 8.32 15.96
CA LYS A 200 -15.18 8.45 14.54
C LYS A 200 -14.34 7.54 13.64
N VAL A 201 -13.12 7.17 14.08
CA VAL A 201 -12.18 6.32 13.35
C VAL A 201 -11.66 5.25 14.29
N ARG A 202 -11.68 3.97 13.89
CA ARG A 202 -11.19 2.88 14.73
C ARG A 202 -9.70 2.64 14.49
N HIS A 203 -9.29 2.54 13.24
CA HIS A 203 -7.91 2.22 12.83
C HIS A 203 -7.37 3.26 11.87
N ILE A 204 -6.03 3.43 11.88
CA ILE A 204 -5.34 4.40 11.04
C ILE A 204 -4.24 3.69 10.25
N GLY A 205 -4.18 3.93 8.95
CA GLY A 205 -3.18 3.38 8.06
C GLY A 205 -2.68 4.39 7.04
N PHE A 206 -1.93 3.90 6.07
CA PHE A 206 -1.51 4.69 4.90
C PHE A 206 -1.38 3.84 3.66
N THR A 207 -1.38 4.49 2.50
CA THR A 207 -1.17 3.86 1.20
C THR A 207 -0.29 4.70 0.31
N GLY A 208 0.39 4.05 -0.59
CA GLY A 208 1.17 4.62 -1.67
C GLY A 208 1.51 3.53 -2.68
N HIS A 209 2.16 3.90 -3.78
CA HIS A 209 2.41 2.94 -4.85
C HIS A 209 3.66 3.24 -5.69
N LYS A 210 4.35 4.35 -5.42
CA LYS A 210 5.45 4.84 -6.27
C LYS A 210 6.76 4.11 -6.02
N ASP A 211 7.15 4.05 -4.74
CA ASP A 211 8.45 3.53 -4.33
C ASP A 211 8.35 2.91 -2.92
N PRO A 212 8.79 1.68 -2.72
CA PRO A 212 8.75 1.02 -1.41
C PRO A 212 9.57 1.75 -0.33
N ARG A 213 10.62 2.50 -0.71
CA ARG A 213 11.45 3.27 0.22
C ARG A 213 10.67 4.38 0.90
N ILE A 214 9.68 4.97 0.22
CA ILE A 214 8.79 5.97 0.83
C ILE A 214 7.92 5.33 1.91
N HIS A 215 7.46 4.09 1.70
CA HIS A 215 6.72 3.36 2.73
C HIS A 215 7.59 3.07 3.95
N LEU A 216 8.84 2.63 3.74
CA LEU A 216 9.77 2.40 4.84
C LEU A 216 10.07 3.69 5.60
N TYR A 217 10.23 4.80 4.89
CA TYR A 217 10.42 6.12 5.50
C TYR A 217 9.19 6.56 6.31
N MET A 218 7.97 6.32 5.79
CA MET A 218 6.74 6.62 6.53
C MET A 218 6.65 5.83 7.84
N LEU A 219 7.04 4.55 7.82
CA LEU A 219 7.07 3.73 9.03
C LEU A 219 8.13 4.22 10.03
N ASP A 220 9.29 4.64 9.55
CA ASP A 220 10.37 5.18 10.38
C ASP A 220 9.98 6.54 11.00
N VAL A 221 9.40 7.46 10.22
CA VAL A 221 8.88 8.74 10.74
C VAL A 221 7.82 8.50 11.80
N ALA A 222 6.85 7.61 11.54
CA ALA A 222 5.83 7.27 12.52
C ALA A 222 6.44 6.77 13.84
N ALA A 223 7.40 5.84 13.76
CA ALA A 223 8.08 5.30 14.93
C ALA A 223 8.82 6.38 15.74
N ARG A 224 9.49 7.32 15.06
CA ARG A 224 10.16 8.48 15.72
C ARG A 224 9.17 9.38 16.48
N HIS A 225 7.93 9.45 16.02
CA HIS A 225 6.84 10.17 16.68
C HIS A 225 6.05 9.32 17.70
N GLY A 226 6.51 8.10 18.00
CA GLY A 226 5.83 7.19 18.95
C GLY A 226 4.48 6.68 18.43
N PHE A 227 4.28 6.68 17.11
CA PHE A 227 3.07 6.23 16.46
C PHE A 227 3.31 4.92 15.70
N GLN A 228 2.31 4.05 15.68
CA GLN A 228 2.32 2.83 14.90
C GLN A 228 1.02 2.71 14.11
N PHE A 229 1.13 2.54 12.81
CA PHE A 229 0.00 2.29 11.93
C PHE A 229 -0.64 0.93 12.18
N ASP A 230 -1.94 0.83 11.95
CA ASP A 230 -2.72 -0.41 12.04
C ASP A 230 -2.67 -1.19 10.71
N SER A 231 -2.57 -0.49 9.59
CA SER A 231 -2.46 -1.08 8.27
C SER A 231 -1.56 -0.29 7.32
N VAL A 232 -1.04 -0.99 6.31
CA VAL A 232 -0.32 -0.41 5.16
C VAL A 232 -0.86 -1.03 3.88
N GLN A 233 -1.17 -0.19 2.90
CA GLN A 233 -1.69 -0.64 1.60
C GLN A 233 -0.69 -0.33 0.50
N MET A 234 -0.40 -1.31 -0.35
CA MET A 234 0.64 -1.21 -1.37
C MET A 234 0.34 -2.10 -2.57
N PRO A 235 0.94 -1.82 -3.75
CA PRO A 235 0.88 -2.73 -4.89
C PRO A 235 1.52 -4.06 -4.56
N LEU A 236 0.77 -5.14 -4.74
CA LEU A 236 1.26 -6.51 -4.62
C LEU A 236 0.68 -7.33 -5.76
N ASN A 237 1.51 -7.64 -6.74
CA ASN A 237 1.10 -8.32 -7.97
C ASN A 237 2.24 -9.19 -8.53
N VAL A 238 1.98 -9.94 -9.58
CA VAL A 238 2.93 -10.88 -10.18
C VAL A 238 4.17 -10.21 -10.81
N MET A 239 4.19 -8.90 -11.00
CA MET A 239 5.34 -8.14 -11.53
C MET A 239 6.16 -7.48 -10.42
N ASP A 240 5.55 -7.24 -9.25
CA ASP A 240 6.17 -6.52 -8.13
C ASP A 240 7.52 -7.15 -7.70
N ALA A 241 7.64 -8.48 -7.78
CA ALA A 241 8.86 -9.20 -7.41
C ALA A 241 10.11 -8.76 -8.18
N HIS A 242 9.97 -8.09 -9.33
CA HIS A 242 11.07 -7.82 -10.26
C HIS A 242 11.46 -6.34 -10.36
N PHE A 243 10.64 -5.42 -9.85
CA PHE A 243 10.89 -3.99 -10.01
C PHE A 243 10.32 -3.20 -8.84
N ARG A 244 11.17 -2.49 -8.09
CA ARG A 244 10.78 -1.69 -6.90
C ARG A 244 9.80 -2.46 -6.03
N SER A 245 10.23 -3.62 -5.55
CA SER A 245 9.36 -4.60 -4.92
C SER A 245 8.92 -4.18 -3.53
N PHE A 246 7.63 -3.95 -3.36
CA PHE A 246 6.99 -3.79 -2.06
C PHE A 246 6.96 -5.12 -1.30
N GLY A 247 6.80 -6.24 -2.02
CA GLY A 247 6.80 -7.58 -1.45
C GLY A 247 8.11 -7.93 -0.76
N HIS A 248 9.25 -7.56 -1.32
CA HIS A 248 10.57 -7.83 -0.72
C HIS A 248 10.95 -6.83 0.37
N LEU A 249 10.59 -5.55 0.22
CA LEU A 249 11.11 -4.48 1.08
C LEU A 249 10.15 -4.09 2.21
N VAL A 250 8.86 -3.94 1.92
CA VAL A 250 7.89 -3.40 2.90
C VAL A 250 7.17 -4.50 3.64
N VAL A 251 6.76 -5.56 2.95
CA VAL A 251 6.00 -6.66 3.55
C VAL A 251 6.70 -7.28 4.75
N PRO A 252 8.02 -7.60 4.72
CA PRO A 252 8.72 -8.14 5.89
C PRO A 252 8.67 -7.22 7.11
N VAL A 253 8.84 -5.91 6.90
CA VAL A 253 8.80 -4.91 7.98
C VAL A 253 7.39 -4.81 8.57
N ALA A 254 6.37 -4.77 7.72
CA ALA A 254 4.98 -4.71 8.17
C ALA A 254 4.59 -5.96 8.98
N VAL A 255 4.98 -7.14 8.53
CA VAL A 255 4.75 -8.42 9.25
C VAL A 255 5.47 -8.43 10.59
N GLN A 256 6.74 -8.04 10.63
CA GLN A 256 7.51 -7.98 11.87
C GLN A 256 6.89 -7.02 12.90
N GLN A 257 6.29 -5.92 12.43
CA GLN A 257 5.63 -4.93 13.27
C GLN A 257 4.15 -5.26 13.53
N HIS A 258 3.65 -6.40 13.09
CA HIS A 258 2.24 -6.79 13.19
C HIS A 258 1.26 -5.77 12.60
N ILE A 259 1.67 -5.07 11.55
CA ILE A 259 0.83 -4.15 10.78
C ILE A 259 0.06 -4.94 9.72
N GLY A 260 -1.24 -4.69 9.56
CA GLY A 260 -2.07 -5.34 8.55
C GLY A 260 -1.63 -4.95 7.13
N VAL A 261 -1.30 -5.95 6.30
CA VAL A 261 -0.88 -5.74 4.92
C VAL A 261 -2.08 -5.81 4.00
N LEU A 262 -2.37 -4.73 3.27
CA LEU A 262 -3.40 -4.67 2.27
C LEU A 262 -2.75 -4.62 0.88
N GLY A 263 -3.05 -5.62 0.05
CA GLY A 263 -2.58 -5.65 -1.33
C GLY A 263 -3.56 -4.96 -2.26
N MET A 264 -3.04 -4.20 -3.20
CA MET A 264 -3.82 -3.58 -4.28
C MET A 264 -3.08 -3.69 -5.62
N LYS A 265 -3.70 -3.20 -6.69
CA LYS A 265 -3.09 -3.16 -8.04
C LYS A 265 -2.67 -4.55 -8.57
N THR A 266 -3.35 -5.61 -8.16
CA THR A 266 -3.12 -6.98 -8.67
C THR A 266 -3.16 -7.03 -10.19
N PHE A 267 -4.06 -6.26 -10.82
CA PHE A 267 -4.20 -6.13 -12.27
C PHE A 267 -3.65 -4.82 -12.84
N GLY A 268 -3.00 -3.97 -12.02
CA GLY A 268 -2.43 -2.69 -12.45
C GLY A 268 -3.44 -1.75 -13.11
N ASP A 269 -4.67 -1.68 -12.61
CA ASP A 269 -5.80 -0.98 -13.25
C ASP A 269 -6.04 -1.48 -14.70
N SER A 270 -6.05 -2.79 -14.87
CA SER A 270 -6.17 -3.54 -16.13
C SER A 270 -4.96 -3.45 -17.08
N VAL A 271 -3.93 -2.67 -16.77
CA VAL A 271 -2.73 -2.53 -17.62
C VAL A 271 -1.95 -3.85 -17.66
N ILE A 272 -1.80 -4.53 -16.52
CA ILE A 272 -1.14 -5.84 -16.44
C ILE A 272 -1.89 -6.89 -17.26
N LEU A 273 -3.22 -6.90 -17.23
CA LEU A 273 -4.03 -7.81 -18.05
C LEU A 273 -3.83 -7.61 -19.57
N LYS A 274 -3.56 -6.36 -19.96
CA LYS A 274 -3.33 -6.02 -21.39
C LYS A 274 -1.89 -6.30 -21.85
N SER A 275 -1.00 -6.71 -20.97
CA SER A 275 0.41 -7.00 -21.32
C SER A 275 0.58 -8.26 -22.17
N GLY A 276 -0.43 -9.16 -22.18
CA GLY A 276 -0.34 -10.45 -22.84
C GLY A 276 0.49 -11.48 -22.08
N LEU A 277 0.76 -11.24 -20.80
CA LEU A 277 1.52 -12.20 -19.96
C LEU A 277 0.77 -13.54 -19.81
N PRO A 278 1.49 -14.68 -19.75
CA PRO A 278 0.90 -16.01 -19.73
C PRO A 278 0.52 -16.46 -18.30
N VAL A 279 -0.26 -15.64 -17.59
CA VAL A 279 -0.77 -15.89 -16.22
C VAL A 279 -2.25 -15.53 -16.18
N THR A 280 -3.07 -16.42 -15.64
CA THR A 280 -4.52 -16.17 -15.55
C THR A 280 -4.87 -15.13 -14.48
N PRO A 281 -6.00 -14.43 -14.58
CA PRO A 281 -6.43 -13.51 -13.52
C PRO A 281 -6.59 -14.19 -12.14
N ILE A 282 -7.02 -15.44 -12.10
CA ILE A 282 -7.12 -16.25 -10.87
C ILE A 282 -5.73 -16.46 -10.28
N ASP A 283 -4.74 -16.85 -11.09
CA ASP A 283 -3.37 -17.06 -10.62
C ASP A 283 -2.74 -15.76 -10.12
N MET A 284 -3.05 -14.61 -10.75
CA MET A 284 -2.60 -13.29 -10.28
C MET A 284 -3.17 -12.96 -8.88
N LEU A 285 -4.46 -13.24 -8.66
CA LEU A 285 -5.08 -13.08 -7.34
C LEU A 285 -4.47 -14.05 -6.33
N HIS A 286 -4.29 -15.31 -6.69
CA HIS A 286 -3.67 -16.31 -5.83
C HIS A 286 -2.23 -15.93 -5.46
N PHE A 287 -1.43 -15.40 -6.40
CA PHE A 287 -0.10 -14.90 -6.11
C PHE A 287 -0.13 -13.81 -5.03
N SER A 288 -1.01 -12.81 -5.19
CA SER A 288 -1.15 -11.73 -4.21
C SER A 288 -1.69 -12.23 -2.86
N MET A 289 -2.63 -13.19 -2.86
CA MET A 289 -3.14 -13.83 -1.64
C MET A 289 -2.10 -14.69 -0.95
N ASN A 290 -1.10 -15.19 -1.68
CA ASN A 290 -0.04 -16.03 -1.13
C ASN A 290 0.99 -15.26 -0.32
N LEU A 291 1.09 -13.95 -0.52
CA LEU A 291 1.83 -13.07 0.39
C LEU A 291 1.08 -12.97 1.73
N PRO A 292 1.75 -12.58 2.84
CA PRO A 292 1.10 -12.45 4.14
C PRO A 292 0.18 -11.22 4.21
N THR A 293 -0.76 -11.13 3.28
CA THR A 293 -1.75 -10.08 3.16
C THR A 293 -2.98 -10.39 4.00
N SER A 294 -3.56 -9.40 4.65
CA SER A 294 -4.86 -9.51 5.32
C SER A 294 -6.01 -9.46 4.31
N VAL A 295 -5.87 -8.62 3.28
CA VAL A 295 -6.88 -8.46 2.23
C VAL A 295 -6.22 -8.08 0.90
N ILE A 296 -6.79 -8.54 -0.20
CA ILE A 296 -6.47 -8.11 -1.57
C ILE A 296 -7.64 -7.29 -2.10
N ILE A 297 -7.41 -6.00 -2.31
CA ILE A 297 -8.40 -5.06 -2.82
C ILE A 297 -8.40 -5.14 -4.34
N THR A 298 -9.54 -5.50 -4.92
CA THR A 298 -9.72 -5.58 -6.36
C THR A 298 -10.92 -4.77 -6.85
N GLY A 299 -10.82 -4.25 -8.08
CA GLY A 299 -11.93 -3.55 -8.73
C GLY A 299 -12.99 -4.55 -9.16
N ILE A 300 -14.24 -4.26 -8.82
CA ILE A 300 -15.41 -5.06 -9.19
C ILE A 300 -16.43 -4.11 -9.82
N ASP A 301 -16.61 -4.20 -11.13
CA ASP A 301 -17.46 -3.31 -11.91
C ASP A 301 -18.64 -4.03 -12.61
N ASN A 302 -18.69 -5.36 -12.46
CA ASN A 302 -19.77 -6.20 -12.98
C ASN A 302 -19.83 -7.54 -12.24
N GLU A 303 -20.92 -8.29 -12.44
CA GLU A 303 -21.15 -9.58 -11.77
C GLU A 303 -20.11 -10.64 -12.15
N LYS A 304 -19.64 -10.66 -13.39
CA LYS A 304 -18.64 -11.63 -13.85
C LYS A 304 -17.31 -11.43 -13.10
N VAL A 305 -16.89 -10.17 -12.87
CA VAL A 305 -15.68 -9.86 -12.09
C VAL A 305 -15.89 -10.18 -10.60
N LEU A 306 -17.11 -9.96 -10.08
CA LEU A 306 -17.48 -10.40 -8.73
C LEU A 306 -17.37 -11.92 -8.57
N ASP A 307 -17.92 -12.69 -9.53
CA ASP A 307 -17.83 -14.16 -9.53
C ASP A 307 -16.37 -14.64 -9.61
N GLN A 308 -15.55 -14.02 -10.44
CA GLN A 308 -14.11 -14.31 -10.53
C GLN A 308 -13.39 -14.07 -9.19
N ALA A 309 -13.74 -13.01 -8.47
CA ALA A 309 -13.17 -12.72 -7.16
C ALA A 309 -13.53 -13.79 -6.12
N PHE A 310 -14.78 -14.26 -6.12
CA PHE A 310 -15.21 -15.38 -5.28
C PHE A 310 -14.57 -16.69 -5.67
N GLU A 311 -14.45 -16.97 -6.98
CA GLU A 311 -13.75 -18.16 -7.47
C GLU A 311 -12.30 -18.17 -6.98
N ALA A 312 -11.61 -17.05 -7.07
CA ALA A 312 -10.24 -16.94 -6.55
C ALA A 312 -10.19 -17.22 -5.04
N ALA A 313 -11.10 -16.65 -4.24
CA ALA A 313 -11.15 -16.91 -2.80
C ALA A 313 -11.44 -18.37 -2.47
N ARG A 314 -12.38 -18.99 -3.20
CA ARG A 314 -12.82 -20.38 -3.01
C ARG A 314 -11.72 -21.39 -3.36
N THR A 315 -11.00 -21.13 -4.45
CA THR A 315 -9.99 -22.07 -4.98
C THR A 315 -8.59 -21.83 -4.43
N PHE A 316 -8.36 -20.73 -3.71
CA PHE A 316 -7.05 -20.42 -3.14
C PHE A 316 -6.50 -21.56 -2.28
N ARG A 317 -5.24 -21.90 -2.54
CA ARG A 317 -4.38 -22.77 -1.71
C ARG A 317 -3.01 -22.10 -1.59
N PRO A 318 -2.37 -22.13 -0.42
CA PRO A 318 -0.99 -21.63 -0.28
C PRO A 318 -0.05 -22.29 -1.28
N MET A 319 0.79 -21.47 -1.91
CA MET A 319 1.83 -21.90 -2.85
C MET A 319 3.18 -22.00 -2.14
N ASP A 320 3.96 -22.99 -2.50
CA ASP A 320 5.37 -23.09 -2.08
C ASP A 320 6.28 -22.11 -2.85
N ALA A 321 7.57 -22.08 -2.51
CA ALA A 321 8.54 -21.17 -3.12
C ALA A 321 8.72 -21.41 -4.62
N ASP A 322 8.70 -22.67 -5.05
CA ASP A 322 8.92 -23.01 -6.46
C ASP A 322 7.69 -22.65 -7.31
N GLN A 323 6.50 -22.82 -6.76
CA GLN A 323 5.26 -22.39 -7.42
C GLN A 323 5.20 -20.86 -7.58
N VAL A 324 5.60 -20.12 -6.55
CA VAL A 324 5.72 -18.64 -6.62
C VAL A 324 6.74 -18.24 -7.67
N ALA A 325 7.93 -18.85 -7.66
CA ALA A 325 8.98 -18.59 -8.64
C ALA A 325 8.52 -18.92 -10.06
N ALA A 326 7.81 -20.02 -10.26
CA ALA A 326 7.31 -20.41 -11.59
C ALA A 326 6.31 -19.38 -12.17
N ILE A 327 5.50 -18.71 -11.34
CA ILE A 327 4.64 -17.61 -11.79
C ILE A 327 5.50 -16.38 -12.09
N ALA A 328 6.40 -16.02 -11.18
CA ALA A 328 7.25 -14.84 -11.32
C ALA A 328 8.18 -14.95 -12.55
N ASP A 329 8.72 -16.11 -12.85
CA ASP A 329 9.56 -16.33 -14.04
C ASP A 329 8.80 -16.07 -15.35
N LYS A 330 7.50 -16.41 -15.41
CA LYS A 330 6.65 -16.08 -16.56
C LYS A 330 6.44 -14.57 -16.73
N THR A 331 6.57 -13.81 -15.68
CA THR A 331 6.30 -12.36 -15.70
C THR A 331 7.57 -11.52 -15.77
N ARG A 332 8.76 -12.09 -15.55
CA ARG A 332 10.04 -11.39 -15.52
C ARG A 332 10.26 -10.47 -16.73
N ALA A 333 10.09 -11.00 -17.94
CA ALA A 333 10.31 -10.24 -19.19
C ALA A 333 9.36 -9.04 -19.35
N TYR A 334 8.20 -9.06 -18.67
CA TYR A 334 7.22 -8.00 -18.69
C TYR A 334 7.44 -6.94 -17.59
N ALA A 335 8.14 -7.32 -16.52
CA ALA A 335 8.21 -6.54 -15.27
C ALA A 335 9.46 -5.68 -15.12
N MET A 336 10.58 -6.05 -15.76
CA MET A 336 11.92 -5.51 -15.47
C MET A 336 12.05 -3.98 -15.45
N GLU A 337 11.27 -3.26 -16.24
CA GLU A 337 11.34 -1.79 -16.32
C GLU A 337 10.10 -1.12 -15.70
N GLY A 338 9.23 -1.89 -15.04
CA GLY A 338 7.97 -1.39 -14.53
C GLY A 338 7.01 -0.86 -15.61
N LYS A 339 7.19 -1.31 -16.87
CA LYS A 339 6.43 -0.85 -18.04
C LYS A 339 4.92 -0.96 -17.87
N TYR A 340 4.45 -2.01 -17.20
CA TYR A 340 3.03 -2.26 -16.96
C TYR A 340 2.59 -1.87 -15.54
N GLU A 341 3.50 -1.32 -14.75
CA GLU A 341 3.24 -0.79 -13.42
C GLU A 341 3.31 0.74 -13.45
N LEU A 342 2.43 1.37 -14.24
CA LEU A 342 2.41 2.82 -14.47
C LEU A 342 2.30 3.63 -13.17
N PHE A 343 1.75 3.04 -12.11
CA PHE A 343 1.69 3.64 -10.78
C PHE A 343 3.09 3.79 -10.14
N LYS A 344 4.10 2.98 -10.54
CA LYS A 344 5.49 3.12 -10.11
C LYS A 344 6.28 4.10 -11.00
N THR A 345 6.00 4.14 -12.31
CA THR A 345 6.88 4.74 -13.32
C THR A 345 6.39 6.05 -13.91
N SER A 346 5.13 6.44 -13.66
CA SER A 346 4.54 7.66 -14.20
C SER A 346 3.82 8.47 -13.12
N ASN A 347 3.33 9.65 -13.46
CA ASN A 347 2.46 10.48 -12.63
C ASN A 347 0.96 10.29 -12.95
N TYR A 348 0.61 9.30 -13.76
CA TYR A 348 -0.76 9.07 -14.20
C TYR A 348 -1.71 8.79 -13.04
N PHE A 349 -1.22 8.10 -12.00
CA PHE A 349 -1.96 7.76 -10.79
C PHE A 349 -1.64 8.70 -9.60
N ASP A 350 -0.98 9.82 -9.83
CA ASP A 350 -0.65 10.79 -8.80
C ASP A 350 -1.73 11.89 -8.78
N THR A 351 -2.78 11.67 -7.98
CA THR A 351 -3.88 12.62 -7.84
C THR A 351 -3.42 13.89 -7.12
N THR A 352 -2.54 13.75 -6.11
CA THR A 352 -2.02 14.88 -5.33
C THR A 352 -1.16 15.82 -6.18
N ALA A 353 -0.50 15.33 -7.25
CA ALA A 353 0.19 16.21 -8.20
C ALA A 353 -0.77 17.08 -9.00
N LYS A 354 -2.02 16.63 -9.20
CA LYS A 354 -3.08 17.40 -9.88
C LYS A 354 -3.78 18.39 -8.95
N HIS A 355 -3.63 18.18 -7.65
CA HIS A 355 -4.23 18.97 -6.57
C HIS A 355 -3.17 19.33 -5.54
N PRO A 356 -2.21 20.21 -5.88
CA PRO A 356 -1.08 20.54 -5.01
C PRO A 356 -1.49 21.10 -3.64
N ASP A 357 -2.68 21.69 -3.54
CA ASP A 357 -3.24 22.18 -2.28
C ASP A 357 -3.41 21.08 -1.22
N PHE A 358 -3.55 19.82 -1.63
CA PHE A 358 -3.62 18.68 -0.71
C PHE A 358 -2.29 18.44 0.02
N LEU A 359 -1.18 18.83 -0.61
CA LEU A 359 0.16 18.64 -0.05
C LEU A 359 0.50 19.66 1.06
N GLY A 360 -0.33 20.68 1.24
CA GLY A 360 -0.04 21.82 2.11
C GLY A 360 0.85 22.88 1.43
N GLY A 361 1.12 23.98 2.13
CA GLY A 361 1.95 25.07 1.62
C GLY A 361 3.44 24.70 1.51
N LEU A 362 4.24 25.67 1.08
CA LEU A 362 5.71 25.56 1.10
C LEU A 362 6.21 25.36 2.53
N THR A 363 7.41 24.80 2.66
CA THR A 363 8.08 24.71 3.95
C THR A 363 8.22 26.14 4.53
N PRO A 364 7.83 26.38 5.80
CA PRO A 364 7.95 27.70 6.40
C PRO A 364 9.36 28.27 6.27
N GLY A 365 9.47 29.52 5.86
CA GLY A 365 10.74 30.23 5.68
C GLY A 365 11.37 30.08 4.29
N VAL A 366 10.71 29.40 3.34
CA VAL A 366 11.17 29.32 1.93
C VAL A 366 10.19 29.97 0.96
N GLU A 367 9.09 30.56 1.44
CA GLU A 367 8.06 31.19 0.63
C GLU A 367 8.62 32.33 -0.22
N ASP A 368 9.52 33.14 0.36
CA ASP A 368 10.18 34.24 -0.33
C ASP A 368 11.23 33.78 -1.36
N LEU A 369 11.65 32.53 -1.29
CA LEU A 369 12.63 31.95 -2.20
C LEU A 369 11.97 31.23 -3.39
N ALA A 370 10.66 31.00 -3.31
CA ALA A 370 9.94 30.33 -4.37
C ALA A 370 9.88 31.21 -5.63
N PRO A 371 10.12 30.63 -6.83
CA PRO A 371 9.87 31.37 -8.06
C PRO A 371 8.37 31.75 -8.11
N GLY A 372 8.10 33.00 -8.51
CA GLY A 372 6.72 33.42 -8.72
C GLY A 372 5.98 32.50 -9.70
N PRO A 373 4.62 32.55 -9.73
CA PRO A 373 3.86 31.70 -10.63
C PRO A 373 4.35 31.94 -12.06
N ALA A 374 4.58 30.86 -12.80
CA ALA A 374 4.95 30.93 -14.22
C ALA A 374 3.84 31.69 -14.96
N THR A 375 4.21 32.85 -15.54
CA THR A 375 3.33 33.70 -16.33
C THR A 375 3.02 33.06 -17.68
#